data_9976fd9bca93a35837d09d650a439616
#
_entry.id   9976fd9bca93a35837d09d650a439616
#
_cell.length_a   1.000
_cell.length_b   1.000
_cell.length_c   1.000
_cell.angle_alpha   90.00
_cell.angle_beta   90.00
_cell.angle_gamma   90.00
#
_symmetry.space_group_name_H-M   'P 1'
#
loop_
_entity.id
_entity.type
_entity.pdbx_description
1 polymer ?
#
loop_
_entity_poly.entity_id
_entity_poly.type
_entity_poly.pdbx_seq_one_letter_code
_entity_poly.pdbx_strand_id
1 'polypeptide(L)'
;MTEPVMAGLGAAARKAGNRPWALAASGLLVLAIGLWANTAEAAAAQTDDYSTQSSKAVKSLLLDVTKAGARLVAVGDRGHILFSDDQGKSWTQAKVPTRQLLTAVYFVDDQHGWAVGHDAQILASTDGGATWNKQFEDLKREAPLLDVWFKDTQHGIAVGAYGALLETTDGGKHWNDVGDRLHNDDQFHLNGIAAVKDAGLFIVGEQGSMFRSSDDGQTWEKLEGPYEGSLFGVTGTAQPRTLLAYGLRGNLYRSSDFGDTWQQIKLKAARGNLEFGLASATLLDDGSLVLVGNGGSVLRSSDDGQSFSVFNRADRIALAGVSGLNEGRLVLVGQGGVHLASAQGAEGVQP
;
A
#
# COMPACT_ATOMS: atom_id res chain seq x y z
N MET A 1 -34.94 -16.75 53.74
CA MET A 1 -36.05 -17.69 53.54
C MET A 1 -35.85 -18.23 52.15
N THR A 2 -35.32 -19.29 52.14
CA THR A 2 -35.50 -20.75 52.00
C THR A 2 -35.16 -21.21 50.60
N GLU A 3 -33.98 -21.80 50.48
CA GLU A 3 -33.74 -23.04 49.70
C GLU A 3 -34.71 -24.15 50.17
N PRO A 4 -34.72 -25.41 49.70
CA PRO A 4 -33.85 -26.10 48.73
C PRO A 4 -34.60 -27.21 47.92
N VAL A 5 -33.77 -28.15 47.38
CA VAL A 5 -33.92 -29.66 47.32
C VAL A 5 -33.96 -30.21 45.90
N MET A 6 -32.91 -30.79 45.36
CA MET A 6 -32.29 -32.14 45.54
C MET A 6 -33.08 -33.33 44.98
N ALA A 7 -32.29 -34.22 44.39
CA ALA A 7 -32.41 -35.66 44.19
C ALA A 7 -32.99 -36.13 42.85
N GLY A 8 -32.48 -37.11 42.17
CA GLY A 8 -31.44 -38.08 42.40
C GLY A 8 -31.66 -39.34 41.61
N LEU A 9 -30.59 -40.03 41.28
CA LEU A 9 -30.44 -41.50 41.11
C LEU A 9 -31.26 -42.22 40.00
N GLY A 10 -30.67 -43.00 39.15
CA GLY A 10 -30.15 -44.29 39.42
C GLY A 10 -29.54 -45.06 38.26
N ALA A 11 -28.55 -45.76 38.59
CA ALA A 11 -27.78 -46.71 37.82
C ALA A 11 -28.50 -48.04 37.61
N ALA A 12 -28.18 -48.76 36.55
CA ALA A 12 -28.22 -50.22 36.56
C ALA A 12 -27.28 -50.83 35.50
N ALA A 13 -26.29 -51.54 35.97
CA ALA A 13 -25.42 -52.44 35.24
C ALA A 13 -26.02 -53.85 35.16
N ARG A 14 -25.72 -54.64 34.16
CA ARG A 14 -25.62 -56.12 34.11
C ARG A 14 -24.79 -56.52 32.93
N LYS A 15 -23.60 -57.03 33.11
CA LYS A 15 -22.95 -58.33 33.36
C LYS A 15 -23.36 -59.44 32.36
N ALA A 16 -22.38 -59.81 31.53
CA ALA A 16 -21.56 -61.03 31.45
C ALA A 16 -22.20 -62.27 30.78
N GLY A 17 -21.44 -62.90 29.93
CA GLY A 17 -21.65 -64.24 29.41
C GLY A 17 -20.49 -64.73 28.55
N ASN A 18 -19.72 -65.64 29.10
CA ASN A 18 -18.45 -66.24 28.63
C ASN A 18 -18.59 -67.39 27.62
N ARG A 19 -17.63 -67.45 26.67
CA ARG A 19 -16.83 -68.64 26.21
C ARG A 19 -17.46 -69.77 25.39
N PRO A 20 -16.60 -70.66 24.85
CA PRO A 20 -15.69 -70.58 23.68
C PRO A 20 -16.00 -71.72 22.68
N TRP A 21 -15.29 -71.88 21.57
CA TRP A 21 -14.82 -73.18 21.04
C TRP A 21 -13.85 -72.98 19.84
N ALA A 22 -12.94 -73.84 19.82
CA ALA A 22 -11.69 -73.85 19.10
C ALA A 22 -11.76 -74.64 17.78
N LEU A 23 -10.68 -74.44 16.99
CA LEU A 23 -10.02 -75.34 16.02
C LEU A 23 -10.69 -75.55 14.64
N ALA A 24 -9.97 -75.09 13.60
CA ALA A 24 -9.30 -75.99 12.67
C ALA A 24 -8.39 -75.17 11.72
N ALA A 25 -7.16 -75.62 11.65
CA ALA A 25 -6.13 -75.15 10.70
C ALA A 25 -6.44 -75.65 9.28
N SER A 26 -6.25 -74.81 8.29
CA SER A 26 -5.89 -75.24 6.92
C SER A 26 -5.18 -74.10 6.24
N GLY A 27 -3.93 -74.32 5.89
CA GLY A 27 -3.07 -73.35 5.26
C GLY A 27 -3.49 -73.06 3.81
N LEU A 28 -3.36 -71.80 3.46
CA LEU A 28 -3.22 -71.39 2.06
C LEU A 28 -2.26 -70.18 2.02
N LEU A 29 -1.14 -70.45 1.42
CA LEU A 29 -0.11 -69.49 1.07
C LEU A 29 -0.71 -68.52 0.03
N VAL A 30 -1.05 -67.28 0.41
CA VAL A 30 -1.40 -66.24 -0.54
C VAL A 30 -0.29 -65.21 -0.52
N LEU A 31 0.41 -65.13 -1.66
CA LEU A 31 1.38 -64.08 -1.94
C LEU A 31 0.72 -62.71 -1.71
N ALA A 32 1.18 -62.00 -0.69
CA ALA A 32 0.86 -60.56 -0.53
C ALA A 32 1.75 -59.78 -1.51
N ILE A 33 1.21 -59.47 -2.69
CA ILE A 33 1.74 -58.40 -3.54
C ILE A 33 1.38 -57.12 -2.83
N GLY A 34 2.37 -56.53 -2.18
CA GLY A 34 2.22 -55.19 -1.60
C GLY A 34 2.02 -54.14 -2.69
N LEU A 35 0.80 -53.75 -2.91
CA LEU A 35 0.48 -52.49 -3.57
C LEU A 35 0.85 -51.35 -2.60
N TRP A 36 2.04 -50.86 -2.80
CA TRP A 36 2.37 -49.51 -2.25
C TRP A 36 1.55 -48.53 -3.08
N ALA A 37 0.39 -48.16 -2.57
CA ALA A 37 -0.29 -46.95 -3.05
C ALA A 37 0.61 -45.79 -2.68
N ASN A 38 1.42 -45.34 -3.61
CA ASN A 38 1.99 -43.98 -3.58
C ASN A 38 0.81 -43.03 -3.65
N THR A 39 0.32 -42.61 -2.49
CA THR A 39 -0.43 -41.35 -2.38
C THR A 39 0.61 -40.24 -2.56
N ALA A 40 0.98 -39.98 -3.79
CA ALA A 40 1.48 -38.68 -4.14
C ALA A 40 0.32 -37.73 -3.85
N GLU A 41 0.35 -37.14 -2.68
CA GLU A 41 -0.38 -35.90 -2.40
C GLU A 41 0.11 -34.94 -3.47
N ALA A 42 -0.67 -34.79 -4.53
CA ALA A 42 -0.48 -33.74 -5.49
C ALA A 42 -0.66 -32.47 -4.67
N ALA A 43 0.44 -31.87 -4.23
CA ALA A 43 0.45 -30.48 -3.83
C ALA A 43 -0.26 -29.76 -4.96
N ALA A 44 -1.47 -29.30 -4.73
CA ALA A 44 -2.17 -28.42 -5.66
C ALA A 44 -1.18 -27.28 -5.92
N ALA A 45 -0.59 -27.27 -7.11
CA ALA A 45 0.20 -26.14 -7.54
C ALA A 45 -0.73 -24.96 -7.40
N GLN A 46 -0.46 -24.12 -6.42
CA GLN A 46 -1.13 -22.84 -6.26
C GLN A 46 -0.83 -22.12 -7.58
N THR A 47 -1.78 -22.10 -8.49
CA THR A 47 -1.65 -21.35 -9.74
C THR A 47 -1.63 -19.91 -9.29
N ASP A 48 -0.44 -19.32 -9.24
CA ASP A 48 -0.28 -17.89 -9.01
C ASP A 48 -1.27 -17.18 -9.93
N ASP A 49 -2.18 -16.41 -9.33
CA ASP A 49 -3.23 -15.71 -10.06
C ASP A 49 -2.64 -14.45 -10.68
N TYR A 50 -1.85 -14.65 -11.73
CA TYR A 50 -1.15 -13.57 -12.41
C TYR A 50 -2.10 -12.53 -12.99
N SER A 51 -1.69 -11.27 -12.91
CA SER A 51 -2.31 -10.16 -13.63
C SER A 51 -2.45 -10.47 -15.12
N THR A 52 -3.68 -10.30 -15.63
CA THR A 52 -3.97 -10.57 -17.04
C THR A 52 -3.29 -9.54 -17.95
N GLN A 53 -2.48 -10.01 -18.88
CA GLN A 53 -1.81 -9.15 -19.86
C GLN A 53 -2.85 -8.51 -20.79
N SER A 54 -2.79 -7.18 -20.94
CA SER A 54 -3.76 -6.42 -21.71
C SER A 54 -3.17 -5.16 -22.31
N SER A 55 -3.36 -4.94 -23.60
CA SER A 55 -3.02 -3.67 -24.25
C SER A 55 -3.83 -2.47 -23.69
N LYS A 56 -4.88 -2.73 -22.92
CA LYS A 56 -5.69 -1.71 -22.26
C LYS A 56 -5.22 -1.38 -20.84
N ALA A 57 -4.22 -2.09 -20.30
CA ALA A 57 -3.72 -1.86 -18.96
C ALA A 57 -3.28 -0.40 -18.73
N VAL A 58 -2.67 0.22 -19.73
CA VAL A 58 -2.27 1.65 -19.71
C VAL A 58 -3.44 2.63 -19.55
N LYS A 59 -4.68 2.19 -19.82
CA LYS A 59 -5.92 2.97 -19.69
C LYS A 59 -6.80 2.51 -18.52
N SER A 60 -6.35 1.52 -17.75
CA SER A 60 -7.05 1.09 -16.53
C SER A 60 -6.82 2.09 -15.40
N LEU A 61 -7.58 1.96 -14.31
CA LEU A 61 -7.34 2.76 -13.12
C LEU A 61 -5.93 2.46 -12.57
N LEU A 62 -5.10 3.48 -12.48
CA LEU A 62 -3.79 3.44 -11.83
C LEU A 62 -3.82 4.33 -10.59
N LEU A 63 -3.23 3.88 -9.49
CA LEU A 63 -3.31 4.57 -8.21
C LEU A 63 -2.01 5.28 -7.82
N ASP A 64 -0.87 4.76 -8.28
CA ASP A 64 0.41 5.38 -7.95
C ASP A 64 1.42 5.24 -9.09
N VAL A 65 2.42 6.14 -9.11
CA VAL A 65 3.52 6.16 -10.06
C VAL A 65 4.77 6.74 -9.43
N THR A 66 5.88 6.03 -9.58
CA THR A 66 7.18 6.43 -9.05
C THR A 66 8.29 6.24 -10.07
N LYS A 67 9.52 6.65 -9.71
CA LYS A 67 10.74 6.42 -10.48
C LYS A 67 11.56 5.27 -9.87
N ALA A 68 12.07 4.39 -10.74
CA ALA A 68 13.17 3.48 -10.50
C ALA A 68 14.36 3.98 -11.34
N GLY A 69 15.17 4.89 -10.79
CA GLY A 69 16.15 5.63 -11.58
C GLY A 69 15.50 6.47 -12.70
N ALA A 70 15.79 6.14 -13.97
CA ALA A 70 15.19 6.81 -15.12
C ALA A 70 13.86 6.19 -15.57
N ARG A 71 13.57 4.96 -15.12
CA ARG A 71 12.33 4.22 -15.43
C ARG A 71 11.17 4.75 -14.60
N LEU A 72 10.00 4.83 -15.20
CA LEU A 72 8.73 5.05 -14.51
C LEU A 72 8.09 3.70 -14.22
N VAL A 73 7.48 3.55 -13.05
CA VAL A 73 6.70 2.37 -12.65
C VAL A 73 5.38 2.84 -12.08
N ALA A 74 4.26 2.32 -12.61
CA ALA A 74 2.91 2.65 -12.18
C ALA A 74 2.14 1.40 -11.81
N VAL A 75 1.30 1.49 -10.76
CA VAL A 75 0.52 0.38 -10.22
C VAL A 75 -0.96 0.72 -10.12
N GLY A 76 -1.83 -0.31 -10.11
CA GLY A 76 -3.26 -0.07 -9.93
C GLY A 76 -4.13 -1.31 -10.04
N ASP A 77 -5.28 -1.13 -10.70
CA ASP A 77 -6.34 -2.12 -10.79
C ASP A 77 -5.87 -3.47 -11.39
N ARG A 78 -6.47 -4.57 -10.91
CA ARG A 78 -6.25 -5.94 -11.39
C ARG A 78 -4.80 -6.42 -11.34
N GLY A 79 -4.00 -5.91 -10.39
CA GLY A 79 -2.59 -6.24 -10.27
C GLY A 79 -1.74 -5.67 -11.41
N HIS A 80 -2.24 -4.66 -12.13
CA HIS A 80 -1.45 -4.05 -13.19
C HIS A 80 -0.26 -3.30 -12.59
N ILE A 81 0.93 -3.68 -13.03
CA ILE A 81 2.16 -2.90 -12.90
C ILE A 81 2.66 -2.62 -14.32
N LEU A 82 2.87 -1.36 -14.61
CA LEU A 82 3.36 -0.88 -15.90
C LEU A 82 4.69 -0.18 -15.70
N PHE A 83 5.62 -0.35 -16.63
CA PHE A 83 6.86 0.43 -16.63
C PHE A 83 7.13 1.08 -17.99
N SER A 84 7.86 2.20 -17.97
CA SER A 84 8.24 2.98 -19.14
C SER A 84 9.70 3.41 -19.05
N ASP A 85 10.47 3.17 -20.11
CA ASP A 85 11.88 3.55 -20.24
C ASP A 85 12.08 4.78 -21.16
N ASP A 86 10.99 5.37 -21.66
CA ASP A 86 11.00 6.43 -22.68
C ASP A 86 10.25 7.71 -22.26
N GLN A 87 10.25 8.01 -20.94
CA GLN A 87 9.58 9.17 -20.37
C GLN A 87 8.06 9.13 -20.54
N GLY A 88 7.47 7.93 -20.39
CA GLY A 88 6.02 7.71 -20.41
C GLY A 88 5.39 7.69 -21.81
N LYS A 89 6.17 7.66 -22.88
CA LYS A 89 5.65 7.61 -24.26
C LYS A 89 5.09 6.24 -24.59
N SER A 90 5.76 5.18 -24.14
CA SER A 90 5.28 3.80 -24.22
C SER A 90 5.39 3.08 -22.89
N TRP A 91 4.51 2.10 -22.69
CA TRP A 91 4.40 1.36 -21.44
C TRP A 91 4.35 -0.14 -21.70
N THR A 92 5.09 -0.88 -20.89
CA THR A 92 5.10 -2.35 -20.87
C THR A 92 4.43 -2.83 -19.59
N GLN A 93 3.53 -3.81 -19.67
CA GLN A 93 2.95 -4.45 -18.50
C GLN A 93 3.88 -5.53 -17.99
N ALA A 94 4.28 -5.42 -16.72
CA ALA A 94 5.07 -6.43 -16.02
C ALA A 94 4.26 -7.72 -15.77
N LYS A 95 4.97 -8.82 -15.54
CA LYS A 95 4.37 -10.08 -15.07
C LYS A 95 4.26 -10.02 -13.55
N VAL A 96 3.03 -9.96 -13.02
CA VAL A 96 2.75 -9.72 -11.60
C VAL A 96 1.93 -10.86 -11.02
N PRO A 97 2.35 -11.50 -9.90
CA PRO A 97 1.69 -12.68 -9.31
C PRO A 97 0.49 -12.31 -8.43
N THR A 98 -0.38 -11.44 -8.92
CA THR A 98 -1.66 -11.09 -8.30
C THR A 98 -2.60 -10.43 -9.30
N ARG A 99 -3.91 -10.45 -9.00
CA ARG A 99 -4.96 -9.65 -9.65
C ARG A 99 -5.61 -8.65 -8.70
N GLN A 100 -5.11 -8.57 -7.48
CA GLN A 100 -5.61 -7.59 -6.50
C GLN A 100 -5.22 -6.18 -6.87
N LEU A 101 -6.02 -5.21 -6.44
CA LEU A 101 -5.72 -3.80 -6.61
C LEU A 101 -4.45 -3.44 -5.84
N LEU A 102 -3.48 -2.84 -6.52
CA LEU A 102 -2.27 -2.29 -5.93
C LEU A 102 -2.46 -0.79 -5.66
N THR A 103 -2.13 -0.35 -4.47
CA THR A 103 -2.42 0.99 -3.94
C THR A 103 -1.23 1.92 -4.01
N ALA A 104 -0.01 1.41 -3.77
CA ALA A 104 1.21 2.22 -3.76
C ALA A 104 2.41 1.42 -4.28
N VAL A 105 3.43 2.16 -4.76
CA VAL A 105 4.72 1.61 -5.21
C VAL A 105 5.87 2.52 -4.80
N TYR A 106 6.92 1.93 -4.27
CA TYR A 106 8.12 2.62 -3.81
C TYR A 106 9.37 1.95 -4.35
N PHE A 107 10.37 2.74 -4.74
CA PHE A 107 11.70 2.27 -5.10
C PHE A 107 12.75 3.00 -4.27
N VAL A 108 13.65 2.23 -3.64
CA VAL A 108 14.75 2.78 -2.86
C VAL A 108 15.96 3.11 -3.73
N ASP A 109 16.06 2.44 -4.87
CA ASP A 109 17.08 2.66 -5.91
C ASP A 109 16.50 2.30 -7.29
N ASP A 110 17.34 2.19 -8.33
CA ASP A 110 16.92 1.88 -9.70
C ASP A 110 16.55 0.42 -9.93
N GLN A 111 16.81 -0.48 -8.97
CA GLN A 111 16.58 -1.93 -9.06
C GLN A 111 15.53 -2.42 -8.05
N HIS A 112 15.59 -1.94 -6.79
CA HIS A 112 14.83 -2.50 -5.69
C HIS A 112 13.58 -1.68 -5.38
N GLY A 113 12.43 -2.32 -5.52
CA GLY A 113 11.14 -1.69 -5.26
C GLY A 113 10.11 -2.64 -4.68
N TRP A 114 9.09 -2.04 -4.04
CA TRP A 114 7.97 -2.75 -3.43
C TRP A 114 6.66 -2.12 -3.86
N ALA A 115 5.65 -2.98 -4.03
CA ALA A 115 4.27 -2.55 -4.27
C ALA A 115 3.36 -3.23 -3.26
N VAL A 116 2.38 -2.47 -2.76
CA VAL A 116 1.42 -2.94 -1.75
C VAL A 116 0.00 -2.79 -2.26
N GLY A 117 -0.95 -3.49 -1.61
CA GLY A 117 -2.34 -3.40 -2.04
C GLY A 117 -3.32 -4.19 -1.19
N HIS A 118 -4.43 -4.56 -1.83
CA HIS A 118 -5.50 -5.35 -1.20
C HIS A 118 -5.00 -6.70 -0.71
N ASP A 119 -5.75 -7.30 0.24
CA ASP A 119 -5.39 -8.54 0.94
C ASP A 119 -4.04 -8.46 1.68
N ALA A 120 -3.66 -7.26 2.12
CA ALA A 120 -2.39 -6.94 2.74
C ALA A 120 -1.17 -7.44 1.92
N GLN A 121 -1.28 -7.46 0.58
CA GLN A 121 -0.21 -7.97 -0.25
C GLN A 121 0.98 -7.02 -0.32
N ILE A 122 2.18 -7.61 -0.30
CA ILE A 122 3.44 -6.93 -0.56
C ILE A 122 4.18 -7.72 -1.65
N LEU A 123 4.48 -7.03 -2.74
CA LEU A 123 5.27 -7.53 -3.85
C LEU A 123 6.63 -6.83 -3.85
N ALA A 124 7.66 -7.52 -4.32
CA ALA A 124 8.99 -6.94 -4.46
C ALA A 124 9.58 -7.20 -5.86
N SER A 125 10.35 -6.24 -6.33
CA SER A 125 11.16 -6.31 -7.54
C SER A 125 12.63 -6.03 -7.22
N THR A 126 13.53 -6.68 -7.98
CA THR A 126 14.98 -6.49 -7.92
C THR A 126 15.57 -6.18 -9.30
N ASP A 127 14.72 -5.80 -10.26
CA ASP A 127 15.07 -5.54 -11.65
C ASP A 127 14.41 -4.27 -12.21
N GLY A 128 14.17 -3.30 -11.32
CA GLY A 128 13.54 -2.03 -11.69
C GLY A 128 12.06 -2.16 -12.08
N GLY A 129 11.35 -3.14 -11.52
CA GLY A 129 9.92 -3.33 -11.75
C GLY A 129 9.56 -4.13 -13.00
N ALA A 130 10.55 -4.77 -13.68
CA ALA A 130 10.26 -5.62 -14.83
C ALA A 130 9.60 -6.94 -14.42
N THR A 131 10.01 -7.50 -13.28
CA THR A 131 9.39 -8.69 -12.67
C THR A 131 9.13 -8.50 -11.18
N TRP A 132 8.13 -9.21 -10.67
CA TRP A 132 7.64 -9.06 -9.29
C TRP A 132 7.43 -10.41 -8.64
N ASN A 133 7.76 -10.50 -7.35
CA ASN A 133 7.53 -11.66 -6.49
C ASN A 133 6.71 -11.28 -5.28
N LYS A 134 5.76 -12.13 -4.87
CA LYS A 134 4.98 -11.94 -3.65
C LYS A 134 5.86 -12.25 -2.44
N GLN A 135 6.03 -11.29 -1.53
CA GLN A 135 6.75 -11.45 -0.27
C GLN A 135 5.81 -11.69 0.92
N PHE A 136 4.63 -11.08 0.89
CA PHE A 136 3.68 -11.16 1.98
C PHE A 136 2.23 -11.11 1.46
N GLU A 137 1.32 -11.75 2.19
CA GLU A 137 -0.12 -11.73 1.98
C GLU A 137 -0.83 -12.14 3.28
N ASP A 138 -1.87 -11.43 3.66
CA ASP A 138 -2.74 -11.82 4.78
C ASP A 138 -4.22 -11.69 4.40
N LEU A 139 -4.74 -12.75 3.82
CA LEU A 139 -6.15 -12.84 3.40
C LEU A 139 -7.13 -12.74 4.59
N LYS A 140 -6.69 -13.08 5.82
CA LYS A 140 -7.55 -13.04 7.00
C LYS A 140 -7.76 -11.62 7.52
N ARG A 141 -6.84 -10.73 7.20
CA ARG A 141 -6.94 -9.32 7.60
C ARG A 141 -8.07 -8.61 6.87
N GLU A 142 -8.41 -9.06 5.64
CA GLU A 142 -9.44 -8.44 4.77
C GLU A 142 -9.25 -6.92 4.63
N ALA A 143 -8.03 -6.45 4.67
CA ALA A 143 -7.68 -5.04 4.73
C ALA A 143 -6.52 -4.72 3.77
N PRO A 144 -6.59 -3.62 3.00
CA PRO A 144 -5.49 -3.20 2.15
C PRO A 144 -4.35 -2.58 2.96
N LEU A 145 -3.12 -2.78 2.49
CA LEU A 145 -2.05 -1.84 2.72
C LEU A 145 -2.23 -0.65 1.77
N LEU A 146 -1.94 0.55 2.24
CA LEU A 146 -2.24 1.79 1.53
C LEU A 146 -0.98 2.52 1.05
N ASP A 147 0.12 2.39 1.78
CA ASP A 147 1.40 3.00 1.43
C ASP A 147 2.59 2.17 1.95
N VAL A 148 3.77 2.38 1.36
CA VAL A 148 5.00 1.66 1.71
C VAL A 148 6.22 2.57 1.54
N TRP A 149 7.14 2.47 2.47
CA TRP A 149 8.41 3.19 2.47
C TRP A 149 9.56 2.27 2.85
N PHE A 150 10.71 2.47 2.23
CA PHE A 150 11.96 1.77 2.55
C PHE A 150 13.09 2.76 2.78
N LYS A 151 13.85 2.53 3.84
CA LYS A 151 15.08 3.26 4.13
C LYS A 151 16.24 2.84 3.23
N ASP A 152 16.33 1.53 3.02
CA ASP A 152 17.33 0.83 2.24
C ASP A 152 16.73 -0.50 1.75
N THR A 153 17.53 -1.38 1.14
CA THR A 153 17.06 -2.67 0.63
C THR A 153 16.68 -3.68 1.72
N GLN A 154 16.89 -3.37 3.01
CA GLN A 154 16.62 -4.28 4.12
C GLN A 154 15.49 -3.79 5.04
N HIS A 155 15.37 -2.46 5.25
CA HIS A 155 14.47 -1.89 6.24
C HIS A 155 13.31 -1.17 5.57
N GLY A 156 12.09 -1.63 5.82
CA GLY A 156 10.89 -1.07 5.24
C GLY A 156 9.68 -1.12 6.17
N ILE A 157 8.75 -0.21 5.92
CA ILE A 157 7.49 -0.09 6.66
C ILE A 157 6.35 0.02 5.65
N ALA A 158 5.28 -0.75 5.86
CA ALA A 158 4.03 -0.64 5.13
C ALA A 158 2.90 -0.27 6.08
N VAL A 159 2.04 0.65 5.66
CA VAL A 159 0.90 1.15 6.44
C VAL A 159 -0.41 0.88 5.72
N GLY A 160 -1.52 0.80 6.47
CA GLY A 160 -2.78 0.49 5.82
C GLY A 160 -4.02 0.63 6.68
N ALA A 161 -5.08 -0.01 6.22
CA ALA A 161 -6.38 0.02 6.84
C ALA A 161 -6.35 -0.63 8.23
N TYR A 162 -7.27 -0.16 9.09
CA TYR A 162 -7.44 -0.64 10.47
C TYR A 162 -6.16 -0.56 11.30
N GLY A 163 -5.35 0.48 11.09
CA GLY A 163 -4.13 0.72 11.84
C GLY A 163 -2.98 -0.23 11.50
N ALA A 164 -3.03 -0.90 10.34
CA ALA A 164 -1.95 -1.78 9.92
C ALA A 164 -0.62 -1.05 9.86
N LEU A 165 0.38 -1.57 10.57
CA LEU A 165 1.77 -1.15 10.52
C LEU A 165 2.64 -2.41 10.47
N LEU A 166 3.19 -2.70 9.31
CA LEU A 166 4.07 -3.84 9.08
C LEU A 166 5.50 -3.36 8.89
N GLU A 167 6.45 -4.08 9.48
CA GLU A 167 7.88 -3.79 9.40
C GLU A 167 8.67 -4.98 8.87
N THR A 168 9.67 -4.71 8.04
CA THR A 168 10.73 -5.66 7.70
C THR A 168 12.10 -5.08 8.02
N THR A 169 13.03 -5.95 8.45
CA THR A 169 14.44 -5.63 8.68
C THR A 169 15.38 -6.54 7.87
N ASP A 170 14.81 -7.33 6.96
CA ASP A 170 15.55 -8.33 6.17
C ASP A 170 15.19 -8.33 4.67
N GLY A 171 14.71 -7.19 4.19
CA GLY A 171 14.36 -6.98 2.78
C GLY A 171 13.04 -7.66 2.38
N GLY A 172 12.15 -7.88 3.35
CA GLY A 172 10.82 -8.46 3.13
C GLY A 172 10.79 -9.98 3.13
N LYS A 173 11.86 -10.65 3.60
CA LYS A 173 11.79 -12.10 3.85
C LYS A 173 10.82 -12.42 4.97
N HIS A 174 10.73 -11.52 5.95
CA HIS A 174 9.74 -11.54 7.02
C HIS A 174 9.13 -10.15 7.18
N TRP A 175 7.81 -10.12 7.36
CA TRP A 175 7.05 -8.93 7.71
C TRP A 175 6.37 -9.15 9.05
N ASN A 176 6.57 -8.23 9.99
CA ASN A 176 6.03 -8.30 11.34
C ASN A 176 4.99 -7.20 11.54
N ASP A 177 3.84 -7.56 12.11
CA ASP A 177 2.88 -6.56 12.56
C ASP A 177 3.43 -5.90 13.84
N VAL A 178 3.60 -4.59 13.78
CA VAL A 178 4.11 -3.76 14.88
C VAL A 178 3.14 -2.62 15.21
N GLY A 179 1.86 -2.79 14.87
CA GLY A 179 0.80 -1.80 15.11
C GLY A 179 0.67 -1.37 16.56
N ASP A 180 1.01 -2.23 17.50
CA ASP A 180 1.02 -1.92 18.94
C ASP A 180 2.00 -0.80 19.32
N ARG A 181 2.96 -0.46 18.46
CA ARG A 181 3.86 0.69 18.67
C ARG A 181 3.15 2.05 18.49
N LEU A 182 1.98 2.05 17.82
CA LEU A 182 1.15 3.23 17.64
C LEU A 182 0.07 3.30 18.73
N HIS A 183 -0.17 4.45 19.29
CA HIS A 183 -1.36 4.70 20.13
C HIS A 183 -2.57 5.01 19.22
N ASN A 184 -3.01 3.98 18.48
CA ASN A 184 -4.12 4.02 17.52
C ASN A 184 -5.26 3.07 17.95
N ASP A 185 -5.76 3.25 19.17
CA ASP A 185 -6.74 2.35 19.80
C ASP A 185 -8.05 2.25 19.01
N ASP A 186 -8.42 3.32 18.29
CA ASP A 186 -9.59 3.36 17.42
C ASP A 186 -9.38 2.66 16.07
N GLN A 187 -8.17 2.17 15.80
CA GLN A 187 -7.77 1.49 14.55
C GLN A 187 -8.07 2.32 13.28
N PHE A 188 -7.88 3.63 13.36
CA PHE A 188 -8.00 4.52 12.18
C PHE A 188 -7.04 4.09 11.09
N HIS A 189 -7.49 4.21 9.84
CA HIS A 189 -6.65 3.89 8.68
C HIS A 189 -5.44 4.80 8.62
N LEU A 190 -4.27 4.21 8.35
CA LEU A 190 -3.01 4.90 8.10
C LEU A 190 -2.87 5.04 6.58
N ASN A 191 -3.05 6.26 6.06
CA ASN A 191 -3.21 6.48 4.62
C ASN A 191 -1.90 6.76 3.89
N GLY A 192 -0.89 7.27 4.59
CA GLY A 192 0.39 7.61 3.97
C GLY A 192 1.53 7.66 4.96
N ILE A 193 2.73 7.31 4.48
CA ILE A 193 3.98 7.38 5.22
C ILE A 193 5.05 8.06 4.37
N ALA A 194 5.85 8.96 4.95
CA ALA A 194 6.97 9.58 4.26
C ALA A 194 8.16 9.83 5.20
N ALA A 195 9.36 9.81 4.61
CA ALA A 195 10.54 10.33 5.27
C ALA A 195 10.57 11.85 5.18
N VAL A 196 10.96 12.49 6.27
CA VAL A 196 11.16 13.93 6.39
C VAL A 196 12.65 14.20 6.59
N LYS A 197 13.22 15.01 5.71
CA LYS A 197 14.66 15.30 5.70
C LYS A 197 15.14 15.78 7.06
N ASP A 198 16.23 15.18 7.53
CA ASP A 198 16.90 15.48 8.81
C ASP A 198 15.96 15.44 10.04
N ALA A 199 14.92 14.58 10.00
CA ALA A 199 13.93 14.45 11.06
C ALA A 199 13.54 13.01 11.37
N GLY A 200 13.03 12.26 10.39
CA GLY A 200 12.56 10.89 10.58
C GLY A 200 11.36 10.56 9.70
N LEU A 201 10.45 9.74 10.20
CA LEU A 201 9.26 9.28 9.50
C LEU A 201 8.00 9.99 10.01
N PHE A 202 7.04 10.17 9.12
CA PHE A 202 5.76 10.74 9.44
C PHE A 202 4.63 9.93 8.80
N ILE A 203 3.59 9.60 9.58
CA ILE A 203 2.38 8.90 9.13
C ILE A 203 1.17 9.82 9.29
N VAL A 204 0.27 9.79 8.32
CA VAL A 204 -1.03 10.47 8.39
C VAL A 204 -2.17 9.49 8.08
N GLY A 205 -3.37 9.79 8.59
CA GLY A 205 -4.50 8.87 8.43
C GLY A 205 -5.87 9.51 8.57
N GLU A 206 -6.84 8.67 8.89
CA GLU A 206 -8.23 9.07 9.15
C GLU A 206 -8.35 9.93 10.41
N GLN A 207 -9.43 10.72 10.48
CA GLN A 207 -9.76 11.58 11.63
C GLN A 207 -8.60 12.49 12.05
N GLY A 208 -7.77 12.91 11.08
CA GLY A 208 -6.61 13.75 11.35
C GLY A 208 -5.47 13.06 12.10
N SER A 209 -5.47 11.72 12.17
CA SER A 209 -4.42 10.96 12.85
C SER A 209 -3.05 11.28 12.27
N MET A 210 -2.10 11.57 13.15
CA MET A 210 -0.71 11.88 12.82
C MET A 210 0.22 11.18 13.81
N PHE A 211 1.28 10.58 13.28
CA PHE A 211 2.34 9.94 14.07
C PHE A 211 3.69 10.30 13.48
N ARG A 212 4.68 10.52 14.35
CA ARG A 212 6.06 10.72 13.92
C ARG A 212 7.02 9.79 14.64
N SER A 213 8.11 9.46 13.97
CA SER A 213 9.21 8.68 14.53
C SER A 213 10.54 9.36 14.17
N SER A 214 11.42 9.54 15.13
CA SER A 214 12.78 10.05 14.92
C SER A 214 13.86 8.96 14.97
N ASP A 215 13.46 7.69 15.07
CA ASP A 215 14.30 6.51 15.23
C ASP A 215 13.95 5.39 14.22
N ASP A 216 13.60 5.79 12.99
CA ASP A 216 13.31 4.90 11.88
C ASP A 216 12.14 3.91 12.16
N GLY A 217 11.12 4.33 12.94
CA GLY A 217 9.92 3.53 13.21
C GLY A 217 10.03 2.63 14.44
N GLN A 218 11.10 2.73 15.22
CA GLN A 218 11.24 1.96 16.47
C GLN A 218 10.21 2.42 17.52
N THR A 219 10.05 3.74 17.64
CA THR A 219 9.04 4.36 18.49
C THR A 219 8.26 5.43 17.71
N TRP A 220 7.01 5.62 18.10
CA TRP A 220 6.10 6.56 17.47
C TRP A 220 5.44 7.46 18.49
N GLU A 221 5.40 8.75 18.19
CA GLU A 221 4.69 9.77 18.95
C GLU A 221 3.40 10.14 18.21
N LYS A 222 2.25 10.03 18.86
CA LYS A 222 0.96 10.52 18.34
C LYS A 222 0.89 12.04 18.53
N LEU A 223 0.52 12.76 17.49
CA LEU A 223 0.41 14.22 17.50
C LEU A 223 -1.04 14.66 17.39
N GLU A 224 -1.33 15.82 17.99
CA GLU A 224 -2.57 16.54 17.74
C GLU A 224 -2.43 17.30 16.41
N GLY A 225 -3.25 16.94 15.43
CA GLY A 225 -3.21 17.52 14.10
C GLY A 225 -4.01 18.83 13.98
N PRO A 226 -3.78 19.62 12.93
CA PRO A 226 -4.51 20.86 12.66
C PRO A 226 -5.91 20.64 12.05
N TYR A 227 -6.32 19.37 11.85
CA TYR A 227 -7.53 19.00 11.12
C TYR A 227 -8.08 17.66 11.59
N GLU A 228 -9.40 17.60 11.81
CA GLU A 228 -10.09 16.38 12.29
C GLU A 228 -10.61 15.47 11.15
N GLY A 229 -10.41 15.82 9.90
CA GLY A 229 -10.80 14.99 8.75
C GLY A 229 -9.66 14.15 8.19
N SER A 230 -9.97 13.26 7.27
CA SER A 230 -8.99 12.35 6.68
C SER A 230 -7.90 13.09 5.90
N LEU A 231 -6.66 12.78 6.24
CA LEU A 231 -5.47 13.11 5.49
C LEU A 231 -5.10 11.91 4.61
N PHE A 232 -4.91 12.14 3.32
CA PHE A 232 -4.68 11.07 2.35
C PHE A 232 -3.20 10.83 2.08
N GLY A 233 -2.35 11.80 2.39
CA GLY A 233 -0.92 11.62 2.21
C GLY A 233 -0.11 12.69 2.94
N VAL A 234 1.18 12.39 3.01
CA VAL A 234 2.22 13.24 3.59
C VAL A 234 3.44 13.21 2.68
N THR A 235 4.19 14.29 2.60
CA THR A 235 5.45 14.33 1.85
C THR A 235 6.44 15.26 2.55
N GLY A 236 7.71 14.84 2.62
CA GLY A 236 8.80 15.72 2.98
C GLY A 236 9.11 16.72 1.86
N THR A 237 9.78 17.81 2.19
CA THR A 237 10.25 18.79 1.23
C THR A 237 11.77 18.75 1.10
N ALA A 238 12.36 19.64 0.26
CA ALA A 238 13.81 19.78 0.16
C ALA A 238 14.44 20.36 1.44
N GLN A 239 13.64 21.03 2.29
CA GLN A 239 14.12 21.65 3.52
C GLN A 239 14.11 20.66 4.70
N PRO A 240 15.11 20.76 5.62
CA PRO A 240 15.11 19.97 6.83
C PRO A 240 13.82 20.14 7.65
N ARG A 241 13.36 19.06 8.28
CA ARG A 241 12.21 19.02 9.20
C ARG A 241 10.90 19.55 8.63
N THR A 242 10.83 19.73 7.29
CA THR A 242 9.70 20.37 6.62
C THR A 242 8.89 19.35 5.84
N LEU A 243 7.56 19.37 6.03
CA LEU A 243 6.62 18.43 5.42
C LEU A 243 5.28 19.10 5.09
N LEU A 244 4.55 18.45 4.19
CA LEU A 244 3.19 18.76 3.84
C LEU A 244 2.29 17.58 4.19
N ALA A 245 1.14 17.84 4.81
CA ALA A 245 0.05 16.88 5.00
C ALA A 245 -1.18 17.37 4.22
N TYR A 246 -1.80 16.47 3.46
CA TYR A 246 -2.89 16.84 2.55
C TYR A 246 -3.97 15.76 2.50
N GLY A 247 -5.20 16.17 2.15
CA GLY A 247 -6.30 15.23 2.14
C GLY A 247 -7.63 15.79 1.66
N LEU A 248 -8.66 15.47 2.41
CA LEU A 248 -10.05 15.70 2.07
C LEU A 248 -10.34 17.20 1.88
N ARG A 249 -11.18 17.53 0.88
CA ARG A 249 -11.69 18.89 0.62
C ARG A 249 -10.62 19.95 0.34
N GLY A 250 -9.47 19.54 -0.24
CA GLY A 250 -8.38 20.47 -0.56
C GLY A 250 -7.64 20.98 0.66
N ASN A 251 -7.78 20.33 1.81
CA ASN A 251 -7.00 20.66 2.99
C ASN A 251 -5.53 20.33 2.75
N LEU A 252 -4.67 21.33 2.95
CA LEU A 252 -3.24 21.26 2.82
C LEU A 252 -2.60 22.02 3.98
N TYR A 253 -1.72 21.36 4.70
CA TYR A 253 -1.02 21.91 5.85
C TYR A 253 0.49 21.75 5.66
N ARG A 254 1.25 22.75 6.07
CA ARG A 254 2.71 22.76 6.07
C ARG A 254 3.22 22.87 7.49
N SER A 255 4.17 22.02 7.85
CA SER A 255 5.00 22.15 9.05
C SER A 255 6.46 22.37 8.64
N SER A 256 7.20 23.20 9.39
CA SER A 256 8.63 23.40 9.24
C SER A 256 9.44 22.93 10.45
N ASP A 257 8.80 22.22 11.37
CA ASP A 257 9.33 21.78 12.66
C ASP A 257 8.97 20.33 12.98
N PHE A 258 8.78 19.52 11.93
CA PHE A 258 8.45 18.08 12.04
C PHE A 258 7.12 17.79 12.73
N GLY A 259 6.13 18.69 12.55
CA GLY A 259 4.77 18.50 13.05
C GLY A 259 4.47 19.14 14.39
N ASP A 260 5.41 19.89 14.99
CA ASP A 260 5.13 20.64 16.23
C ASP A 260 4.13 21.77 15.99
N THR A 261 4.25 22.47 14.85
CA THR A 261 3.30 23.52 14.45
C THR A 261 2.90 23.37 12.98
N TRP A 262 1.69 23.84 12.66
CA TRP A 262 1.11 23.70 11.34
C TRP A 262 0.55 25.01 10.82
N GLN A 263 0.79 25.27 9.53
CA GLN A 263 0.19 26.38 8.78
C GLN A 263 -0.72 25.82 7.70
N GLN A 264 -1.99 26.20 7.68
CA GLN A 264 -2.89 25.88 6.57
C GLN A 264 -2.51 26.68 5.33
N ILE A 265 -2.31 25.98 4.23
CA ILE A 265 -2.06 26.60 2.93
C ILE A 265 -3.39 26.76 2.18
N LYS A 266 -3.78 28.01 1.92
CA LYS A 266 -5.04 28.30 1.21
C LYS A 266 -4.84 28.11 -0.30
N LEU A 267 -5.60 27.22 -0.88
CA LEU A 267 -5.55 26.88 -2.29
C LEU A 267 -6.65 27.63 -3.06
N LYS A 268 -6.25 28.56 -3.91
CA LYS A 268 -7.18 29.32 -4.77
C LYS A 268 -7.19 28.75 -6.17
N ALA A 269 -8.32 28.19 -6.57
CA ALA A 269 -8.60 27.79 -7.95
C ALA A 269 -9.20 28.95 -8.75
N ALA A 270 -9.36 28.77 -10.06
CA ALA A 270 -9.94 29.80 -10.94
C ALA A 270 -11.37 30.24 -10.53
N ARG A 271 -12.11 29.41 -9.79
CA ARG A 271 -13.47 29.67 -9.31
C ARG A 271 -13.57 29.43 -7.80
N GLY A 272 -12.93 30.28 -7.00
CA GLY A 272 -12.98 30.19 -5.53
C GLY A 272 -11.89 29.30 -4.93
N ASN A 273 -12.17 28.71 -3.77
CA ASN A 273 -11.23 27.79 -3.12
C ASN A 273 -11.26 26.40 -3.78
N LEU A 274 -10.15 25.71 -3.72
CA LEU A 274 -10.11 24.30 -4.12
C LEU A 274 -10.81 23.45 -3.04
N GLU A 275 -11.85 22.73 -3.43
CA GLU A 275 -12.65 21.87 -2.53
C GLU A 275 -12.53 20.38 -2.87
N PHE A 276 -11.68 20.03 -3.83
CA PHE A 276 -11.42 18.65 -4.21
C PHE A 276 -10.32 18.04 -3.33
N GLY A 277 -10.48 16.73 -3.01
CA GLY A 277 -9.46 16.00 -2.25
C GLY A 277 -8.14 15.92 -3.01
N LEU A 278 -7.03 16.03 -2.28
CA LEU A 278 -5.67 15.87 -2.76
C LEU A 278 -5.23 14.44 -2.49
N ALA A 279 -4.71 13.75 -3.49
CA ALA A 279 -4.45 12.32 -3.43
C ALA A 279 -2.96 11.96 -3.34
N SER A 280 -2.08 12.68 -4.03
CA SER A 280 -0.65 12.35 -4.08
C SER A 280 0.20 13.61 -4.23
N ALA A 281 1.46 13.51 -3.81
CA ALA A 281 2.47 14.55 -3.94
C ALA A 281 3.80 13.97 -4.38
N THR A 282 4.59 14.77 -5.10
CA THR A 282 5.98 14.45 -5.45
C THR A 282 6.87 15.68 -5.30
N LEU A 283 8.11 15.45 -4.82
CA LEU A 283 9.19 16.41 -4.87
C LEU A 283 9.96 16.18 -6.17
N LEU A 284 10.07 17.20 -7.00
CA LEU A 284 10.79 17.15 -8.27
C LEU A 284 12.30 17.39 -8.06
N ASP A 285 13.09 17.00 -9.06
CA ASP A 285 14.56 17.13 -9.03
C ASP A 285 15.03 18.60 -8.92
N ASP A 286 14.18 19.56 -9.35
CA ASP A 286 14.42 21.01 -9.23
C ASP A 286 14.02 21.59 -7.85
N GLY A 287 13.57 20.74 -6.93
CA GLY A 287 13.10 21.13 -5.60
C GLY A 287 11.67 21.64 -5.56
N SER A 288 10.97 21.73 -6.70
CA SER A 288 9.55 22.08 -6.69
C SER A 288 8.68 20.91 -6.27
N LEU A 289 7.52 21.22 -5.67
CA LEU A 289 6.53 20.26 -5.22
C LEU A 289 5.35 20.25 -6.19
N VAL A 290 4.85 19.07 -6.51
CA VAL A 290 3.63 18.90 -7.29
C VAL A 290 2.65 18.02 -6.50
N LEU A 291 1.40 18.48 -6.36
CA LEU A 291 0.31 17.69 -5.79
C LEU A 291 -0.77 17.48 -6.85
N VAL A 292 -1.45 16.36 -6.76
CA VAL A 292 -2.58 16.03 -7.64
C VAL A 292 -3.77 15.53 -6.83
N GLY A 293 -4.96 15.60 -7.44
CA GLY A 293 -6.16 15.12 -6.78
C GLY A 293 -7.40 15.10 -7.67
N ASN A 294 -8.54 15.01 -7.04
CA ASN A 294 -9.83 14.94 -7.69
C ASN A 294 -10.14 16.21 -8.50
N GLY A 295 -11.07 16.08 -9.47
CA GLY A 295 -11.46 17.20 -10.33
C GLY A 295 -10.35 17.70 -11.26
N GLY A 296 -9.39 16.84 -11.61
CA GLY A 296 -8.24 17.17 -12.45
C GLY A 296 -7.32 18.20 -11.81
N SER A 297 -7.24 18.24 -10.50
CA SER A 297 -6.43 19.23 -9.78
C SER A 297 -4.95 18.90 -9.88
N VAL A 298 -4.13 19.87 -10.32
CA VAL A 298 -2.67 19.83 -10.30
C VAL A 298 -2.18 21.10 -9.65
N LEU A 299 -1.40 20.97 -8.59
CA LEU A 299 -0.87 22.06 -7.80
C LEU A 299 0.66 22.06 -7.94
N ARG A 300 1.27 23.24 -8.05
CA ARG A 300 2.73 23.34 -8.07
C ARG A 300 3.21 24.45 -7.14
N SER A 301 4.25 24.14 -6.38
CA SER A 301 4.99 25.09 -5.54
C SER A 301 6.46 25.11 -5.95
N SER A 302 7.06 26.29 -5.98
CA SER A 302 8.50 26.51 -6.17
C SER A 302 9.14 27.23 -4.97
N ASP A 303 8.41 27.33 -3.88
CA ASP A 303 8.80 28.02 -2.65
C ASP A 303 8.71 27.10 -1.41
N ASP A 304 9.03 25.82 -1.62
CA ASP A 304 9.06 24.81 -0.57
C ASP A 304 7.71 24.61 0.14
N GLY A 305 6.60 24.69 -0.64
CA GLY A 305 5.26 24.44 -0.15
C GLY A 305 4.62 25.59 0.61
N GLN A 306 5.21 26.80 0.59
CA GLN A 306 4.63 27.97 1.25
C GLN A 306 3.42 28.52 0.47
N SER A 307 3.44 28.40 -0.86
CA SER A 307 2.32 28.74 -1.73
C SER A 307 2.21 27.79 -2.90
N PHE A 308 1.01 27.71 -3.51
CA PHE A 308 0.75 26.86 -4.66
C PHE A 308 -0.03 27.58 -5.74
N SER A 309 0.40 27.39 -6.98
CA SER A 309 -0.44 27.62 -8.13
C SER A 309 -1.37 26.42 -8.34
N VAL A 310 -2.65 26.65 -8.61
CA VAL A 310 -3.65 25.61 -8.83
C VAL A 310 -4.11 25.62 -10.27
N PHE A 311 -3.96 24.49 -10.95
CA PHE A 311 -4.48 24.24 -12.27
C PHE A 311 -5.51 23.11 -12.20
N ASN A 312 -6.67 23.30 -12.84
CA ASN A 312 -7.66 22.24 -13.00
C ASN A 312 -7.73 21.84 -14.46
N ARG A 313 -7.46 20.60 -14.77
CA ARG A 313 -7.56 20.01 -16.11
C ARG A 313 -8.99 20.12 -16.63
N ALA A 314 -9.13 20.31 -17.94
CA ALA A 314 -10.43 20.47 -18.59
C ALA A 314 -11.28 19.17 -18.53
N ASP A 315 -10.62 18.00 -18.59
CA ASP A 315 -11.24 16.67 -18.50
C ASP A 315 -11.75 16.32 -17.10
N ARG A 316 -11.28 17.03 -16.07
CA ARG A 316 -11.71 16.86 -14.66
C ARG A 316 -11.59 15.45 -14.11
N ILE A 317 -10.76 14.60 -14.69
CA ILE A 317 -10.53 13.24 -14.22
C ILE A 317 -9.96 13.23 -12.79
N ALA A 318 -10.24 12.19 -12.04
CA ALA A 318 -9.60 11.97 -10.75
C ALA A 318 -8.15 11.50 -10.97
N LEU A 319 -7.20 12.27 -10.42
CA LEU A 319 -5.78 11.96 -10.43
C LEU A 319 -5.40 11.34 -9.08
N ALA A 320 -4.63 10.26 -9.13
CA ALA A 320 -4.23 9.49 -7.95
C ALA A 320 -2.73 9.54 -7.68
N GLY A 321 -1.89 9.65 -8.73
CA GLY A 321 -0.44 9.68 -8.61
C GLY A 321 0.21 10.65 -9.59
N VAL A 322 1.42 11.13 -9.25
CA VAL A 322 2.21 12.04 -10.09
C VAL A 322 3.71 11.77 -9.94
N SER A 323 4.45 11.82 -11.05
CA SER A 323 5.90 11.79 -11.06
C SER A 323 6.47 12.77 -12.07
N GLY A 324 7.67 13.29 -11.81
CA GLY A 324 8.37 14.23 -12.69
C GLY A 324 9.00 13.54 -13.89
N LEU A 325 8.99 14.24 -15.02
CA LEU A 325 9.69 13.90 -16.25
C LEU A 325 10.78 14.95 -16.55
N ASN A 326 11.58 14.69 -17.57
CA ASN A 326 12.54 15.68 -18.06
C ASN A 326 11.84 16.99 -18.47
N GLU A 327 12.56 18.11 -18.40
CA GLU A 327 12.08 19.44 -18.76
C GLU A 327 10.88 19.91 -17.92
N GLY A 328 10.74 19.38 -16.68
CA GLY A 328 9.68 19.73 -15.74
C GLY A 328 8.29 19.22 -16.14
N ARG A 329 8.18 18.41 -17.21
CA ARG A 329 6.92 17.73 -17.57
C ARG A 329 6.52 16.72 -16.49
N LEU A 330 5.28 16.26 -16.55
CA LEU A 330 4.71 15.35 -15.57
C LEU A 330 4.12 14.13 -16.26
N VAL A 331 4.22 12.98 -15.58
CA VAL A 331 3.33 11.85 -15.77
C VAL A 331 2.32 11.85 -14.63
N LEU A 332 1.06 11.76 -14.98
CA LEU A 332 -0.08 11.69 -14.06
C LEU A 332 -0.75 10.35 -14.26
N VAL A 333 -1.20 9.74 -13.17
CA VAL A 333 -2.00 8.52 -13.23
C VAL A 333 -3.29 8.68 -12.43
N GLY A 334 -4.31 7.91 -12.79
CA GLY A 334 -5.60 7.98 -12.15
C GLY A 334 -6.70 7.31 -12.99
N GLN A 335 -7.87 7.90 -12.98
CA GLN A 335 -8.97 7.50 -13.84
C GLN A 335 -8.56 7.63 -15.32
N GLY A 336 -8.74 6.56 -16.10
CA GLY A 336 -8.35 6.52 -17.51
C GLY A 336 -6.88 6.21 -17.75
N GLY A 337 -6.11 5.88 -16.69
CA GLY A 337 -4.74 5.37 -16.75
C GLY A 337 -3.68 6.46 -16.76
N VAL A 338 -2.74 6.38 -17.72
CA VAL A 338 -1.59 7.29 -17.81
C VAL A 338 -1.92 8.53 -18.64
N HIS A 339 -1.52 9.70 -18.14
CA HIS A 339 -1.65 10.99 -18.82
C HIS A 339 -0.33 11.75 -18.78
N LEU A 340 0.18 12.15 -19.92
CA LEU A 340 1.32 13.06 -20.01
C LEU A 340 0.84 14.51 -19.88
N ALA A 341 1.56 15.31 -19.13
CA ALA A 341 1.20 16.70 -18.88
C ALA A 341 2.42 17.64 -18.98
N SER A 342 2.14 18.91 -19.27
CA SER A 342 3.12 19.99 -19.16
C SER A 342 3.53 20.19 -17.69
N ALA A 343 4.52 21.04 -17.46
CA ALA A 343 4.96 21.44 -16.11
C ALA A 343 3.84 22.03 -15.25
N GLN A 344 2.80 22.58 -15.86
CA GLN A 344 1.62 23.15 -15.19
C GLN A 344 0.47 22.15 -15.06
N GLY A 345 0.59 20.94 -15.59
CA GLY A 345 -0.46 19.92 -15.53
C GLY A 345 -1.45 19.92 -16.70
N ALA A 346 -1.30 20.83 -17.68
CA ALA A 346 -2.11 20.80 -18.90
C ALA A 346 -1.81 19.55 -19.73
N GLU A 347 -2.81 19.09 -20.51
CA GLU A 347 -2.62 17.94 -21.40
C GLU A 347 -1.37 18.16 -22.27
N GLY A 348 -0.46 17.20 -22.20
CA GLY A 348 0.67 17.14 -23.12
C GLY A 348 0.16 16.81 -24.51
N VAL A 349 0.70 17.46 -25.52
CA VAL A 349 0.49 17.04 -26.90
C VAL A 349 1.02 15.62 -27.00
N GLN A 350 0.14 14.66 -27.27
CA GLN A 350 0.58 13.30 -27.60
C GLN A 350 1.48 13.40 -28.81
N PRO A 351 2.66 12.76 -28.82
CA PRO A 351 3.57 12.77 -29.94
C PRO A 351 2.97 12.16 -31.18
#